data_0ce5f6b39512f181ae909d4685e8e5ae
#
_entry.id   0ce5f6b39512f181ae909d4685e8e5ae
#
_cell.length_a   1.000
_cell.length_b   1.000
_cell.length_c   1.000
_cell.angle_alpha   90.00
_cell.angle_beta   90.00
_cell.angle_gamma   90.00
#
_symmetry.space_group_name_H-M   'P 1'
#
loop_
_entity.id
_entity.type
_entity.pdbx_description
1 polymer ?
#
loop_
_entity_poly.entity_id
_entity_poly.type
_entity_poly.pdbx_seq_one_letter_code
_entity_poly.pdbx_strand_id
1 'polypeptide(L)'
;MGKTSRDEILNAARLAAQAHGYTGLNIRGLADEVGIKAASIYYHFPSKAELGAAVAQRYWEDTARDLATLRETEGDALKSLSRYPHIFRRSLESGNRLCMGSFMSAEYDDLPEPVKEEVQKFADVNVAWLSIQLQEAGLTAPEESEKRARAIFSAIAGAQLMARSRNDIHLFDELIDGYAQAGLLPVQG
;
A
#
# COMPACT_ATOMS: atom_id res chain seq x y z
N MET A 1 -8.09 1.38 32.88
CA MET A 1 -7.26 1.39 31.66
C MET A 1 -7.65 0.17 30.84
N GLY A 2 -8.32 0.37 29.70
CA GLY A 2 -8.66 -0.71 28.78
C GLY A 2 -7.39 -1.40 28.28
N LYS A 3 -7.47 -2.72 28.06
CA LYS A 3 -6.35 -3.51 27.50
C LYS A 3 -6.18 -3.04 26.06
N THR A 4 -5.11 -2.31 25.75
CA THR A 4 -4.82 -1.89 24.37
C THR A 4 -4.72 -3.12 23.49
N SER A 5 -5.47 -3.13 22.42
CA SER A 5 -5.53 -4.26 21.52
C SER A 5 -4.28 -4.28 20.61
N ARG A 6 -3.89 -5.47 20.17
CA ARG A 6 -2.85 -5.65 19.16
C ARG A 6 -3.14 -4.78 17.91
N ASP A 7 -4.40 -4.61 17.58
CA ASP A 7 -4.86 -3.83 16.43
C ASP A 7 -4.58 -2.31 16.59
N GLU A 8 -4.71 -1.75 17.79
CA GLU A 8 -4.39 -0.34 18.05
C GLU A 8 -2.90 -0.08 17.85
N ILE A 9 -2.03 -1.00 18.32
CA ILE A 9 -0.59 -0.92 18.09
C ILE A 9 -0.27 -0.98 16.59
N LEU A 10 -0.88 -1.92 15.85
CA LEU A 10 -0.67 -2.06 14.41
C LEU A 10 -1.16 -0.84 13.63
N ASN A 11 -2.26 -0.21 14.04
CA ASN A 11 -2.77 1.01 13.40
C ASN A 11 -1.81 2.19 13.59
N ALA A 12 -1.32 2.44 14.81
CA ALA A 12 -0.32 3.46 15.07
C ALA A 12 0.98 3.18 14.31
N ALA A 13 1.46 1.93 14.33
CA ALA A 13 2.66 1.52 13.62
C ALA A 13 2.51 1.68 12.09
N ARG A 14 1.34 1.39 11.50
CA ARG A 14 1.07 1.64 10.09
C ARG A 14 1.21 3.12 9.73
N LEU A 15 0.62 4.02 10.53
CA LEU A 15 0.71 5.46 10.29
C LEU A 15 2.15 5.97 10.41
N ALA A 16 2.91 5.50 11.40
CA ALA A 16 4.33 5.82 11.56
C ALA A 16 5.16 5.33 10.36
N ALA A 17 4.92 4.09 9.90
CA ALA A 17 5.61 3.51 8.76
C ALA A 17 5.27 4.20 7.44
N GLN A 18 4.03 4.65 7.23
CA GLN A 18 3.63 5.44 6.06
C GLN A 18 4.28 6.83 6.03
N ALA A 19 4.60 7.40 7.19
CA ALA A 19 5.25 8.70 7.29
C ALA A 19 6.78 8.62 7.20
N HIS A 20 7.39 7.60 7.79
CA HIS A 20 8.82 7.53 8.08
C HIS A 20 9.48 6.18 7.76
N GLY A 21 8.80 5.31 7.01
CA GLY A 21 9.30 3.99 6.65
C GLY A 21 9.49 3.04 7.84
N TYR A 22 10.32 2.02 7.67
CA TYR A 22 10.66 1.07 8.74
C TYR A 22 11.36 1.75 9.93
N THR A 23 12.18 2.78 9.65
CA THR A 23 12.86 3.55 10.70
C THR A 23 11.87 4.26 11.61
N GLY A 24 10.70 4.65 11.11
CA GLY A 24 9.60 5.24 11.87
C GLY A 24 8.97 4.33 12.94
N LEU A 25 9.21 3.02 12.86
CA LEU A 25 8.74 2.07 13.88
C LEU A 25 9.60 2.16 15.15
N ASN A 26 9.42 3.25 15.88
CA ASN A 26 10.06 3.45 17.19
C ASN A 26 9.14 2.95 18.31
N ILE A 27 9.55 1.89 19.01
CA ILE A 27 8.72 1.24 20.04
C ILE A 27 8.30 2.21 21.15
N ARG A 28 9.20 3.11 21.59
CA ARG A 28 8.87 4.09 22.65
C ARG A 28 7.87 5.13 22.14
N GLY A 29 8.11 5.71 20.96
CA GLY A 29 7.19 6.66 20.34
C GLY A 29 5.80 6.08 20.09
N LEU A 30 5.73 4.82 19.61
CA LEU A 30 4.46 4.12 19.44
C LEU A 30 3.75 3.85 20.77
N ALA A 31 4.50 3.51 21.82
CA ALA A 31 3.93 3.31 23.15
C ALA A 31 3.32 4.61 23.70
N ASP A 32 4.01 5.73 23.52
CA ASP A 32 3.53 7.05 23.93
C ASP A 32 2.28 7.46 23.13
N GLU A 33 2.27 7.22 21.81
CA GLU A 33 1.13 7.53 20.92
C GLU A 33 -0.12 6.73 21.30
N VAL A 34 0.05 5.43 21.62
CA VAL A 34 -1.05 4.54 22.01
C VAL A 34 -1.44 4.70 23.49
N GLY A 35 -0.63 5.39 24.29
CA GLY A 35 -0.87 5.60 25.72
C GLY A 35 -0.59 4.37 26.59
N ILE A 36 0.40 3.56 26.22
CA ILE A 36 0.79 2.32 26.94
C ILE A 36 2.28 2.31 27.28
N LYS A 37 2.71 1.32 28.04
CA LYS A 37 4.15 1.10 28.29
C LYS A 37 4.78 0.34 27.13
N ALA A 38 6.05 0.62 26.80
CA ALA A 38 6.81 -0.12 25.80
C ALA A 38 6.82 -1.64 26.04
N ALA A 39 6.82 -2.08 27.29
CA ALA A 39 6.70 -3.50 27.66
C ALA A 39 5.41 -4.15 27.15
N SER A 40 4.32 -3.38 27.01
CA SER A 40 3.06 -3.90 26.44
C SER A 40 3.17 -4.15 24.95
N ILE A 41 3.96 -3.33 24.21
CA ILE A 41 4.25 -3.59 22.79
C ILE A 41 5.10 -4.85 22.66
N TYR A 42 6.15 -5.00 23.47
CA TYR A 42 7.01 -6.20 23.46
C TYR A 42 6.28 -7.49 23.85
N TYR A 43 5.20 -7.38 24.62
CA TYR A 43 4.34 -8.53 24.91
C TYR A 43 3.65 -9.07 23.62
N HIS A 44 3.25 -8.16 22.72
CA HIS A 44 2.59 -8.53 21.47
C HIS A 44 3.59 -8.79 20.32
N PHE A 45 4.71 -8.10 20.32
CA PHE A 45 5.73 -8.10 19.27
C PHE A 45 7.11 -8.10 19.94
N PRO A 46 7.72 -9.28 20.14
CA PRO A 46 8.98 -9.45 20.88
C PRO A 46 10.16 -8.62 20.35
N SER A 47 10.09 -8.20 19.07
CA SER A 47 11.13 -7.36 18.45
C SER A 47 10.54 -6.31 17.51
N LYS A 48 11.33 -5.30 17.17
CA LYS A 48 10.98 -4.34 16.10
C LYS A 48 10.78 -5.04 14.75
N ALA A 49 11.56 -6.08 14.47
CA ALA A 49 11.45 -6.85 13.24
C ALA A 49 10.09 -7.57 13.16
N GLU A 50 9.64 -8.19 14.23
CA GLU A 50 8.32 -8.84 14.30
C GLU A 50 7.17 -7.84 14.22
N LEU A 51 7.30 -6.68 14.86
CA LEU A 51 6.33 -5.60 14.69
C LEU A 51 6.29 -5.14 13.23
N GLY A 52 7.44 -4.91 12.60
CA GLY A 52 7.56 -4.49 11.20
C GLY A 52 6.94 -5.50 10.24
N ALA A 53 7.23 -6.79 10.43
CA ALA A 53 6.63 -7.86 9.64
C ALA A 53 5.10 -7.91 9.82
N ALA A 54 4.61 -7.85 11.06
CA ALA A 54 3.18 -7.88 11.35
C ALA A 54 2.43 -6.65 10.78
N VAL A 55 3.05 -5.47 10.77
CA VAL A 55 2.47 -4.25 10.15
C VAL A 55 2.45 -4.39 8.63
N ALA A 56 3.52 -4.89 8.03
CA ALA A 56 3.60 -5.11 6.58
C ALA A 56 2.60 -6.18 6.13
N GLN A 57 2.49 -7.28 6.88
CA GLN A 57 1.49 -8.33 6.66
C GLN A 57 0.07 -7.75 6.70
N ARG A 58 -0.28 -7.06 7.77
CA ARG A 58 -1.62 -6.45 7.91
C ARG A 58 -1.91 -5.48 6.76
N TYR A 59 -0.90 -4.74 6.30
CA TYR A 59 -1.07 -3.77 5.24
C TYR A 59 -1.41 -4.42 3.89
N TRP A 60 -0.72 -5.49 3.48
CA TRP A 60 -1.08 -6.17 2.23
C TRP A 60 -2.39 -6.97 2.36
N GLU A 61 -2.71 -7.53 3.53
CA GLU A 61 -4.00 -8.18 3.77
C GLU A 61 -5.17 -7.18 3.67
N ASP A 62 -5.02 -5.99 4.25
CA ASP A 62 -6.00 -4.90 4.14
C ASP A 62 -6.16 -4.46 2.68
N THR A 63 -5.04 -4.34 1.96
CA THR A 63 -5.05 -4.01 0.52
C THR A 63 -5.78 -5.09 -0.29
N ALA A 64 -5.54 -6.36 -0.03
CA ALA A 64 -6.24 -7.46 -0.71
C ALA A 64 -7.77 -7.38 -0.49
N ARG A 65 -8.20 -7.06 0.74
CA ARG A 65 -9.63 -6.84 1.04
C ARG A 65 -10.20 -5.61 0.35
N ASP A 66 -9.47 -4.50 0.33
CA ASP A 66 -9.89 -3.28 -0.38
C ASP A 66 -10.04 -3.54 -1.90
N LEU A 67 -9.12 -4.30 -2.49
CA LEU A 67 -9.16 -4.69 -3.90
C LEU A 67 -10.35 -5.61 -4.21
N ALA A 68 -10.64 -6.58 -3.35
CA ALA A 68 -11.82 -7.44 -3.48
C ALA A 68 -13.12 -6.62 -3.39
N THR A 69 -13.21 -5.73 -2.39
CA THR A 69 -14.35 -4.83 -2.20
C THR A 69 -14.52 -3.89 -3.40
N LEU A 70 -13.43 -3.37 -3.95
CA LEU A 70 -13.48 -2.53 -5.16
C LEU A 70 -14.11 -3.31 -6.33
N ARG A 71 -13.67 -4.56 -6.56
CA ARG A 71 -14.22 -5.42 -7.63
C ARG A 71 -15.70 -5.72 -7.43
N GLU A 72 -16.11 -6.02 -6.21
CA GLU A 72 -17.51 -6.29 -5.87
C GLU A 72 -18.38 -5.04 -6.03
N THR A 73 -17.90 -3.89 -5.58
CA THR A 73 -18.64 -2.61 -5.62
C THR A 73 -18.84 -2.12 -7.06
N GLU A 74 -17.81 -2.16 -7.88
CA GLU A 74 -17.88 -1.71 -9.27
C GLU A 74 -18.61 -2.72 -10.17
N GLY A 75 -18.62 -4.00 -9.79
CA GLY A 75 -19.28 -5.09 -10.54
C GLY A 75 -18.71 -5.37 -11.94
N ASP A 76 -17.72 -4.59 -12.37
CA ASP A 76 -17.13 -4.59 -13.71
C ASP A 76 -15.61 -4.40 -13.63
N ALA A 77 -14.85 -5.20 -14.39
CA ALA A 77 -13.40 -5.21 -14.33
C ALA A 77 -12.79 -3.91 -14.89
N LEU A 78 -13.38 -3.35 -15.94
CA LEU A 78 -12.88 -2.10 -16.54
C LEU A 78 -13.04 -0.92 -15.59
N LYS A 79 -14.20 -0.82 -14.94
CA LYS A 79 -14.45 0.18 -13.90
C LYS A 79 -13.52 0.00 -12.70
N SER A 80 -13.32 -1.24 -12.27
CA SER A 80 -12.39 -1.55 -11.16
C SER A 80 -10.97 -1.09 -11.47
N LEU A 81 -10.49 -1.33 -12.70
CA LEU A 81 -9.18 -0.86 -13.16
C LEU A 81 -9.09 0.68 -13.18
N SER A 82 -10.13 1.38 -13.63
CA SER A 82 -10.14 2.85 -13.66
C SER A 82 -10.18 3.45 -12.26
N ARG A 83 -10.75 2.74 -11.27
CA ARG A 83 -10.81 3.17 -9.86
C ARG A 83 -9.60 2.76 -9.03
N TYR A 84 -8.81 1.79 -9.49
CA TYR A 84 -7.64 1.28 -8.77
C TYR A 84 -6.67 2.36 -8.27
N PRO A 85 -6.34 3.43 -9.01
CA PRO A 85 -5.43 4.48 -8.54
C PRO A 85 -5.90 5.17 -7.25
N HIS A 86 -7.21 5.19 -6.95
CA HIS A 86 -7.74 5.81 -5.75
C HIS A 86 -7.25 5.15 -4.45
N ILE A 87 -6.86 3.88 -4.50
CA ILE A 87 -6.27 3.18 -3.35
C ILE A 87 -4.97 3.88 -2.91
N PHE A 88 -4.16 4.32 -3.87
CA PHE A 88 -2.91 5.05 -3.62
C PHE A 88 -3.17 6.51 -3.26
N ARG A 89 -4.15 7.13 -3.92
CA ARG A 89 -4.55 8.52 -3.68
C ARG A 89 -4.94 8.77 -2.22
N ARG A 90 -5.66 7.82 -1.58
CA ARG A 90 -6.06 7.91 -0.16
C ARG A 90 -4.88 8.14 0.80
N SER A 91 -3.71 7.60 0.50
CA SER A 91 -2.52 7.83 1.34
C SER A 91 -2.02 9.28 1.23
N LEU A 92 -2.09 9.89 0.04
CA LEU A 92 -1.76 11.30 -0.15
C LEU A 92 -2.77 12.21 0.56
N GLU A 93 -4.07 11.92 0.49
CA GLU A 93 -5.12 12.62 1.23
C GLU A 93 -4.90 12.57 2.74
N SER A 94 -4.39 11.45 3.24
CA SER A 94 -4.09 11.24 4.67
C SER A 94 -2.75 11.84 5.08
N GLY A 95 -2.53 13.14 4.87
CA GLY A 95 -1.34 13.86 5.30
C GLY A 95 -0.13 13.64 4.39
N ASN A 96 -0.34 13.57 3.09
CA ASN A 96 0.71 13.44 2.07
C ASN A 96 1.64 12.24 2.32
N ARG A 97 1.05 11.06 2.63
CA ARG A 97 1.81 9.83 2.91
C ARG A 97 1.96 8.98 1.65
N LEU A 98 3.02 8.16 1.61
CA LEU A 98 3.15 7.09 0.62
C LEU A 98 2.34 5.85 1.04
N CYS A 99 2.06 4.98 0.09
CA CYS A 99 1.71 3.61 0.46
C CYS A 99 2.91 2.99 1.20
N MET A 100 2.61 2.27 2.29
CA MET A 100 3.65 1.75 3.17
C MET A 100 4.56 0.74 2.46
N GLY A 101 3.99 -0.12 1.61
CA GLY A 101 4.75 -1.10 0.84
C GLY A 101 5.80 -0.46 -0.06
N SER A 102 5.41 0.60 -0.82
CA SER A 102 6.38 1.33 -1.67
C SER A 102 7.45 2.05 -0.85
N PHE A 103 7.08 2.63 0.30
CA PHE A 103 8.05 3.32 1.15
C PHE A 103 9.07 2.35 1.75
N MET A 104 8.62 1.24 2.33
CA MET A 104 9.52 0.22 2.88
C MET A 104 10.37 -0.46 1.79
N SER A 105 9.84 -0.64 0.58
CA SER A 105 10.63 -1.19 -0.54
C SER A 105 11.84 -0.31 -0.89
N ALA A 106 11.74 1.01 -0.69
CA ALA A 106 12.88 1.91 -0.90
C ALA A 106 13.98 1.79 0.17
N GLU A 107 13.63 1.21 1.33
CA GLU A 107 14.57 0.94 2.43
C GLU A 107 15.05 -0.53 2.43
N TYR A 108 14.94 -1.25 1.31
CA TYR A 108 15.10 -2.71 1.23
C TYR A 108 16.37 -3.24 1.91
N ASP A 109 17.49 -2.56 1.74
CA ASP A 109 18.79 -3.01 2.28
C ASP A 109 18.82 -2.96 3.83
N ASP A 110 18.05 -2.04 4.43
CA ASP A 110 17.97 -1.84 5.88
C ASP A 110 16.87 -2.69 6.55
N LEU A 111 16.04 -3.40 5.75
CA LEU A 111 14.96 -4.22 6.30
C LEU A 111 15.46 -5.56 6.84
N PRO A 112 15.00 -6.00 8.03
CA PRO A 112 15.15 -7.39 8.47
C PRO A 112 14.44 -8.37 7.53
N GLU A 113 14.98 -9.59 7.38
CA GLU A 113 14.44 -10.58 6.45
C GLU A 113 12.93 -10.85 6.60
N PRO A 114 12.35 -11.02 7.81
CA PRO A 114 10.90 -11.20 7.95
C PRO A 114 10.07 -10.01 7.43
N VAL A 115 10.64 -8.79 7.45
CA VAL A 115 9.96 -7.60 6.92
C VAL A 115 10.03 -7.57 5.40
N LYS A 116 11.19 -7.97 4.80
CA LYS A 116 11.36 -8.06 3.35
C LYS A 116 10.33 -8.98 2.71
N GLU A 117 10.14 -10.16 3.29
CA GLU A 117 9.16 -11.14 2.82
C GLU A 117 7.73 -10.55 2.77
N GLU A 118 7.31 -9.83 3.80
CA GLU A 118 5.97 -9.25 3.85
C GLU A 118 5.82 -8.01 2.93
N VAL A 119 6.89 -7.23 2.77
CA VAL A 119 6.89 -6.07 1.86
C VAL A 119 6.78 -6.51 0.39
N GLN A 120 7.40 -7.61 0.01
CA GLN A 120 7.30 -8.17 -1.35
C GLN A 120 5.86 -8.59 -1.67
N LYS A 121 5.15 -9.22 -0.72
CA LYS A 121 3.75 -9.65 -0.90
C LYS A 121 2.80 -8.50 -1.24
N PHE A 122 3.11 -7.28 -0.81
CA PHE A 122 2.30 -6.11 -1.18
C PHE A 122 2.27 -5.88 -2.71
N ALA A 123 3.42 -5.94 -3.36
CA ALA A 123 3.49 -5.82 -4.82
C ALA A 123 2.81 -7.02 -5.50
N ASP A 124 3.05 -8.23 -5.01
CA ASP A 124 2.50 -9.46 -5.58
C ASP A 124 0.96 -9.45 -5.56
N VAL A 125 0.34 -9.05 -4.45
CA VAL A 125 -1.12 -8.94 -4.32
C VAL A 125 -1.69 -7.95 -5.34
N ASN A 126 -1.07 -6.78 -5.48
CA ASN A 126 -1.52 -5.76 -6.44
C ASN A 126 -1.37 -6.25 -7.89
N VAL A 127 -0.22 -6.83 -8.22
CA VAL A 127 0.06 -7.34 -9.58
C VAL A 127 -0.87 -8.49 -9.94
N ALA A 128 -1.09 -9.43 -9.02
CA ALA A 128 -2.01 -10.56 -9.25
C ALA A 128 -3.44 -10.07 -9.49
N TRP A 129 -3.93 -9.14 -8.65
CA TRP A 129 -5.27 -8.58 -8.83
C TRP A 129 -5.41 -7.83 -10.16
N LEU A 130 -4.46 -6.94 -10.48
CA LEU A 130 -4.45 -6.21 -11.74
C LEU A 130 -4.43 -7.16 -12.95
N SER A 131 -3.62 -8.22 -12.89
CA SER A 131 -3.52 -9.23 -13.96
C SER A 131 -4.88 -9.87 -14.23
N ILE A 132 -5.61 -10.25 -13.18
CA ILE A 132 -6.96 -10.82 -13.31
C ILE A 132 -7.93 -9.80 -13.92
N GLN A 133 -7.95 -8.56 -13.42
CA GLN A 133 -8.85 -7.54 -13.94
C GLN A 133 -8.57 -7.19 -15.42
N LEU A 134 -7.31 -7.17 -15.83
CA LEU A 134 -6.90 -6.92 -17.21
C LEU A 134 -7.41 -8.01 -18.16
N GLN A 135 -7.35 -9.27 -17.72
CA GLN A 135 -7.87 -10.41 -18.48
C GLN A 135 -9.40 -10.38 -18.56
N GLU A 136 -10.09 -10.20 -17.44
CA GLU A 136 -11.57 -10.12 -17.37
C GLU A 136 -12.12 -8.95 -18.21
N ALA A 137 -11.40 -7.82 -18.26
CA ALA A 137 -11.76 -6.68 -19.10
C ALA A 137 -11.41 -6.86 -20.59
N GLY A 138 -10.77 -7.96 -20.98
CA GLY A 138 -10.34 -8.22 -22.36
C GLY A 138 -9.24 -7.28 -22.87
N LEU A 139 -8.48 -6.67 -21.97
CA LEU A 139 -7.44 -5.69 -22.31
C LEU A 139 -6.07 -6.31 -22.61
N THR A 140 -5.86 -7.56 -22.22
CA THR A 140 -4.63 -8.31 -22.48
C THR A 140 -4.91 -9.79 -22.66
N ALA A 141 -4.05 -10.46 -23.43
CA ALA A 141 -3.96 -11.91 -23.40
C ALA A 141 -3.38 -12.39 -22.05
N PRO A 142 -3.73 -13.60 -21.57
CA PRO A 142 -3.27 -14.11 -20.27
C PRO A 142 -1.75 -14.05 -20.07
N GLU A 143 -0.97 -14.37 -21.10
CA GLU A 143 0.49 -14.42 -21.10
C GLU A 143 1.16 -13.02 -20.96
N GLU A 144 0.46 -11.95 -21.32
CA GLU A 144 0.95 -10.57 -21.22
C GLU A 144 0.38 -9.81 -20.01
N SER A 145 -0.61 -10.39 -19.33
CA SER A 145 -1.37 -9.69 -18.29
C SER A 145 -0.51 -9.30 -17.08
N GLU A 146 0.38 -10.18 -16.62
CA GLU A 146 1.25 -9.90 -15.48
C GLU A 146 2.27 -8.80 -15.80
N LYS A 147 2.83 -8.81 -17.01
CA LYS A 147 3.76 -7.77 -17.46
C LYS A 147 3.10 -6.38 -17.48
N ARG A 148 1.87 -6.30 -18.01
CA ARG A 148 1.11 -5.05 -18.00
C ARG A 148 0.69 -4.63 -16.58
N ALA A 149 0.31 -5.58 -15.74
CA ALA A 149 -0.02 -5.34 -14.33
C ALA A 149 1.16 -4.73 -13.57
N ARG A 150 2.37 -5.27 -13.75
CA ARG A 150 3.60 -4.69 -13.18
C ARG A 150 3.86 -3.27 -13.66
N ALA A 151 3.64 -2.99 -14.95
CA ALA A 151 3.81 -1.65 -15.50
C ALA A 151 2.81 -0.67 -14.88
N ILE A 152 1.54 -1.05 -14.74
CA ILE A 152 0.50 -0.23 -14.09
C ILE A 152 0.85 0.05 -12.63
N PHE A 153 1.17 -1.00 -11.85
CA PHE A 153 1.53 -0.85 -10.44
C PHE A 153 2.70 0.10 -10.25
N SER A 154 3.78 -0.10 -11.03
CA SER A 154 5.00 0.73 -10.96
C SER A 154 4.73 2.18 -11.36
N ALA A 155 3.92 2.41 -12.39
CA ALA A 155 3.56 3.76 -12.83
C ALA A 155 2.77 4.52 -11.75
N ILE A 156 1.78 3.88 -11.12
CA ILE A 156 0.96 4.50 -10.06
C ILE A 156 1.81 4.77 -8.81
N ALA A 157 2.68 3.84 -8.41
CA ALA A 157 3.61 4.05 -7.30
C ALA A 157 4.58 5.22 -7.58
N GLY A 158 5.06 5.34 -8.82
CA GLY A 158 5.88 6.47 -9.28
C GLY A 158 5.12 7.80 -9.26
N ALA A 159 3.86 7.82 -9.73
CA ALA A 159 3.00 8.99 -9.67
C ALA A 159 2.77 9.47 -8.23
N GLN A 160 2.53 8.52 -7.31
CA GLN A 160 2.38 8.83 -5.89
C GLN A 160 3.66 9.44 -5.29
N LEU A 161 4.83 8.90 -5.64
CA LEU A 161 6.12 9.45 -5.20
C LEU A 161 6.36 10.87 -5.72
N MET A 162 6.04 11.14 -6.99
CA MET A 162 6.17 12.47 -7.58
C MET A 162 5.24 13.48 -6.92
N ALA A 163 3.97 13.16 -6.74
CA ALA A 163 2.98 14.00 -6.09
C ALA A 163 3.38 14.32 -4.63
N ARG A 164 3.79 13.30 -3.88
CA ARG A 164 4.28 13.47 -2.51
C ARG A 164 5.47 14.42 -2.44
N SER A 165 6.47 14.26 -3.31
CA SER A 165 7.69 15.07 -3.29
C SER A 165 7.43 16.56 -3.51
N ARG A 166 6.31 16.90 -4.12
CA ARG A 166 5.86 18.28 -4.38
C ARG A 166 4.75 18.76 -3.45
N ASN A 167 4.28 17.86 -2.57
CA ASN A 167 3.11 18.10 -1.71
C ASN A 167 1.88 18.55 -2.52
N ASP A 168 1.71 17.95 -3.70
CA ASP A 168 0.67 18.31 -4.65
C ASP A 168 -0.11 17.06 -5.11
N ILE A 169 -1.31 16.89 -4.57
CA ILE A 169 -2.17 15.77 -4.92
C ILE A 169 -2.76 15.89 -6.33
N HIS A 170 -2.90 17.10 -6.86
CA HIS A 170 -3.40 17.32 -8.23
C HIS A 170 -2.43 16.78 -9.27
N LEU A 171 -1.12 16.82 -8.98
CA LEU A 171 -0.12 16.20 -9.84
C LEU A 171 -0.32 14.69 -9.94
N PHE A 172 -0.78 14.02 -8.87
CA PHE A 172 -1.13 12.59 -8.95
C PHE A 172 -2.27 12.38 -9.95
N ASP A 173 -3.33 13.18 -9.85
CA ASP A 173 -4.50 13.08 -10.73
C ASP A 173 -4.11 13.30 -12.19
N GLU A 174 -3.32 14.34 -12.48
CA GLU A 174 -2.80 14.64 -13.83
C GLU A 174 -1.95 13.49 -14.41
N LEU A 175 -1.12 12.84 -13.58
CA LEU A 175 -0.31 11.71 -14.02
C LEU A 175 -1.19 10.48 -14.32
N ILE A 176 -2.21 10.22 -13.51
CA ILE A 176 -3.16 9.12 -13.76
C ILE A 176 -3.92 9.35 -15.06
N ASP A 177 -4.40 10.57 -15.30
CA ASP A 177 -5.04 10.96 -16.57
C ASP A 177 -4.09 10.79 -17.76
N GLY A 178 -2.82 11.18 -17.62
CA GLY A 178 -1.79 10.95 -18.62
C GLY A 178 -1.56 9.46 -18.92
N TYR A 179 -1.58 8.61 -17.92
CA TYR A 179 -1.47 7.15 -18.10
C TYR A 179 -2.69 6.56 -18.81
N ALA A 180 -3.89 7.09 -18.55
CA ALA A 180 -5.09 6.68 -19.25
C ALA A 180 -5.05 7.12 -20.72
N GLN A 181 -4.62 8.36 -21.02
CA GLN A 181 -4.44 8.87 -22.39
C GLN A 181 -3.38 8.07 -23.16
N ALA A 182 -2.32 7.62 -22.50
CA ALA A 182 -1.27 6.77 -23.07
C ALA A 182 -1.70 5.29 -23.25
N GLY A 183 -2.92 4.92 -22.86
CA GLY A 183 -3.44 3.55 -22.96
C GLY A 183 -2.89 2.57 -21.93
N LEU A 184 -2.20 3.04 -20.88
CA LEU A 184 -1.73 2.18 -19.80
C LEU A 184 -2.89 1.77 -18.87
N LEU A 185 -3.77 2.72 -18.55
CA LEU A 185 -5.00 2.53 -17.78
C LEU A 185 -6.23 2.73 -18.67
N PRO A 186 -7.40 2.15 -18.31
CA PRO A 186 -8.65 2.52 -18.96
C PRO A 186 -9.01 3.98 -18.68
N VAL A 187 -9.62 4.64 -19.66
CA VAL A 187 -10.17 5.99 -19.49
C VAL A 187 -11.33 5.91 -18.48
N GLN A 188 -11.39 6.87 -17.55
CA GLN A 188 -12.54 7.00 -16.66
C GLN A 188 -13.75 7.43 -17.47
N GLY A 189 -14.77 6.59 -17.52
CA GLY A 189 -16.06 6.88 -18.16
C GLY A 189 -16.95 7.74 -17.26
#